data_a3fa136e96c250d7bc2ab490871fc487
#
_entry.id   a3fa136e96c250d7bc2ab490871fc487
#
_cell.length_a   1.000
_cell.length_b   1.000
_cell.length_c   1.000
_cell.angle_alpha   90.00
_cell.angle_beta   90.00
_cell.angle_gamma   90.00
#
_symmetry.space_group_name_H-M   'P 1'
#
loop_
_entity.id
_entity.type
_entity.pdbx_description
1 polymer ?
#
loop_
_entity_poly.entity_id
_entity_poly.type
_entity_poly.pdbx_seq_one_letter_code
_entity_poly.pdbx_strand_id
1 'polypeptide(L)'
;MTTSIAILVFLSLSAFAGREEGATLQREEYVSVTAKLSHDGVHGGSSFRAALLVTIRRGWHINSASPSDENLIATSASFSPPPGLSVTMVRYPRGEVKTFAFSDTPLDVYEGSVVIILRIAAAAGMKPGVCLLPVDLSYQACNNDVCLAPSTVKVDIPVQVLPPEVAPAPVNQGIFGGSTDE
;
A
#
# COMPACT_ATOMS: atom_id res chain seq x y z
N MET A 1 80.10 -3.31 -20.59
CA MET A 1 79.28 -2.39 -19.80
C MET A 1 77.84 -2.47 -20.36
N THR A 2 77.03 -3.27 -19.80
CA THR A 2 75.66 -3.52 -20.22
C THR A 2 74.70 -3.10 -19.07
N THR A 3 74.02 -1.99 -19.28
CA THR A 3 73.12 -1.37 -18.31
C THR A 3 71.74 -1.98 -18.51
N SER A 4 71.25 -2.81 -17.58
CA SER A 4 69.88 -3.34 -17.54
C SER A 4 68.94 -2.28 -16.93
N ILE A 5 67.98 -1.87 -17.73
CA ILE A 5 66.88 -1.01 -17.28
C ILE A 5 65.71 -1.92 -16.81
N ALA A 6 65.45 -1.93 -15.52
CA ALA A 6 64.29 -2.60 -14.96
C ALA A 6 63.03 -1.68 -15.11
N ILE A 7 62.06 -2.12 -15.88
CA ILE A 7 60.77 -1.47 -16.00
C ILE A 7 59.85 -1.96 -14.84
N LEU A 8 59.57 -1.07 -13.90
CA LEU A 8 58.59 -1.29 -12.86
C LEU A 8 57.17 -1.03 -13.43
N VAL A 9 56.40 -2.07 -13.62
CA VAL A 9 54.99 -1.99 -13.97
C VAL A 9 54.20 -1.77 -12.72
N PHE A 10 53.69 -0.57 -12.48
CA PHE A 10 52.73 -0.30 -11.45
C PHE A 10 51.35 -0.81 -11.90
N LEU A 11 50.91 -1.91 -11.31
CA LEU A 11 49.53 -2.40 -11.42
C LEU A 11 48.65 -1.54 -10.50
N SER A 12 47.95 -0.56 -11.05
CA SER A 12 46.90 0.18 -10.32
C SER A 12 45.68 -0.70 -10.17
N LEU A 13 45.52 -1.22 -8.97
CA LEU A 13 44.31 -1.92 -8.53
C LEU A 13 43.20 -0.88 -8.31
N SER A 14 42.37 -0.64 -9.32
CA SER A 14 41.16 0.18 -9.18
C SER A 14 40.17 -0.57 -8.33
N ALA A 15 40.06 -0.19 -7.05
CA ALA A 15 38.99 -0.65 -6.18
C ALA A 15 37.66 -0.13 -6.72
N PHE A 16 36.87 -1.01 -7.32
CA PHE A 16 35.47 -0.78 -7.59
C PHE A 16 34.76 -0.76 -6.24
N ALA A 17 34.57 0.43 -5.68
CA ALA A 17 33.65 0.63 -4.56
C ALA A 17 32.25 0.39 -5.11
N GLY A 18 31.72 -0.79 -4.93
CA GLY A 18 30.33 -1.10 -5.15
C GLY A 18 29.50 -0.18 -4.25
N ARG A 19 28.85 0.79 -4.86
CA ARG A 19 27.83 1.59 -4.20
C ARG A 19 26.66 0.67 -3.98
N GLU A 20 26.54 0.13 -2.76
CA GLU A 20 25.29 -0.46 -2.32
C GLU A 20 24.26 0.66 -2.27
N GLU A 21 23.44 0.75 -3.32
CA GLU A 21 22.17 1.44 -3.25
C GLU A 21 21.36 0.71 -2.18
N GLY A 22 21.46 1.22 -0.96
CA GLY A 22 20.60 0.85 0.14
C GLY A 22 19.17 1.16 -0.28
N ALA A 23 18.47 0.16 -0.82
CA ALA A 23 17.03 0.14 -0.84
C ALA A 23 16.62 0.34 0.62
N THR A 24 16.16 1.54 0.95
CA THR A 24 15.53 1.82 2.23
C THR A 24 14.26 0.98 2.26
N LEU A 25 14.40 -0.26 2.74
CA LEU A 25 13.28 -1.05 3.20
C LEU A 25 12.65 -0.22 4.31
N GLN A 26 11.60 0.52 3.99
CA GLN A 26 10.70 1.06 4.98
C GLN A 26 10.18 -0.16 5.73
N ARG A 27 10.75 -0.42 6.87
CA ARG A 27 10.29 -1.45 7.80
C ARG A 27 8.94 -0.98 8.30
N GLU A 28 7.91 -1.45 7.64
CA GLU A 28 6.56 -1.51 8.15
C GLU A 28 6.58 -2.50 9.31
N GLU A 29 6.88 -2.01 10.49
CA GLU A 29 7.22 -2.89 11.62
C GLU A 29 6.03 -3.74 12.05
N TYR A 30 4.79 -3.26 11.86
CA TYR A 30 3.57 -3.90 12.36
C TYR A 30 2.48 -4.07 11.30
N VAL A 31 2.47 -3.25 10.27
CA VAL A 31 1.45 -3.27 9.22
C VAL A 31 2.10 -3.15 7.85
N SER A 32 1.73 -4.01 6.92
CA SER A 32 2.09 -3.89 5.50
C SER A 32 0.84 -3.74 4.64
N VAL A 33 0.96 -3.00 3.55
CA VAL A 33 -0.14 -2.74 2.62
C VAL A 33 0.29 -3.06 1.20
N THR A 34 -0.51 -3.84 0.49
CA THR A 34 -0.33 -4.12 -0.94
C THR A 34 -1.60 -3.73 -1.68
N ALA A 35 -1.45 -2.98 -2.77
CA ALA A 35 -2.60 -2.61 -3.61
C ALA A 35 -2.82 -3.63 -4.74
N LYS A 36 -4.08 -3.92 -5.04
CA LYS A 36 -4.52 -4.74 -6.18
C LYS A 36 -5.62 -4.00 -6.93
N LEU A 37 -5.64 -4.13 -8.26
CA LEU A 37 -6.69 -3.60 -9.13
C LEU A 37 -7.62 -4.70 -9.59
N SER A 38 -8.89 -4.36 -9.88
CA SER A 38 -9.87 -5.30 -10.44
C SER A 38 -9.64 -5.60 -11.92
N HIS A 39 -8.93 -4.73 -12.64
CA HIS A 39 -8.60 -4.85 -14.06
C HIS A 39 -7.12 -4.49 -14.28
N ASP A 40 -6.53 -5.02 -15.33
CA ASP A 40 -5.16 -4.74 -15.75
C ASP A 40 -4.98 -3.32 -16.29
N GLY A 41 -6.07 -2.66 -16.68
CA GLY A 41 -6.14 -1.27 -17.06
C GLY A 41 -7.58 -0.75 -17.05
N VAL A 42 -7.76 0.54 -17.36
CA VAL A 42 -9.05 1.22 -17.33
C VAL A 42 -9.17 2.17 -18.52
N HIS A 43 -10.40 2.46 -18.95
CA HIS A 43 -10.66 3.52 -19.92
C HIS A 43 -10.96 4.83 -19.22
N GLY A 44 -10.64 5.95 -19.85
CA GLY A 44 -11.21 7.25 -19.47
C GLY A 44 -12.72 7.21 -19.54
N GLY A 45 -13.40 7.80 -18.55
CA GLY A 45 -14.85 7.76 -18.40
C GLY A 45 -15.41 6.53 -17.68
N SER A 46 -14.55 5.60 -17.25
CA SER A 46 -15.00 4.39 -16.53
C SER A 46 -14.71 4.44 -15.02
N SER A 47 -15.34 3.53 -14.29
CA SER A 47 -15.03 3.29 -12.88
C SER A 47 -14.48 1.86 -12.71
N PHE A 48 -13.58 1.70 -11.77
CA PHE A 48 -12.95 0.42 -11.43
C PHE A 48 -12.75 0.30 -9.92
N ARG A 49 -12.38 -0.89 -9.46
CA ARG A 49 -12.11 -1.14 -8.05
C ARG A 49 -10.62 -1.35 -7.80
N ALA A 50 -10.16 -0.88 -6.65
CA ALA A 50 -8.89 -1.26 -6.07
C ALA A 50 -9.12 -1.85 -4.68
N ALA A 51 -8.19 -2.68 -4.23
CA ALA A 51 -8.17 -3.25 -2.90
C ALA A 51 -6.83 -2.95 -2.24
N LEU A 52 -6.86 -2.45 -1.00
CA LEU A 52 -5.72 -2.41 -0.12
C LEU A 52 -5.75 -3.67 0.73
N LEU A 53 -4.79 -4.57 0.51
CA LEU A 53 -4.57 -5.76 1.32
C LEU A 53 -3.68 -5.34 2.49
N VAL A 54 -4.28 -5.20 3.66
CA VAL A 54 -3.60 -4.79 4.89
C VAL A 54 -3.26 -6.03 5.69
N THR A 55 -1.98 -6.28 5.91
CA THR A 55 -1.50 -7.40 6.73
C THR A 55 -0.92 -6.87 8.03
N ILE A 56 -1.44 -7.35 9.15
CA ILE A 56 -1.06 -6.94 10.50
C ILE A 56 -0.21 -8.06 11.09
N ARG A 57 0.90 -7.68 11.72
CA ARG A 57 1.84 -8.61 12.36
C ARG A 57 1.15 -9.46 13.43
N ARG A 58 1.42 -10.75 13.45
CA ARG A 58 0.89 -11.67 14.47
C ARG A 58 1.15 -11.15 15.90
N GLY A 59 0.13 -11.19 16.74
CA GLY A 59 0.16 -10.67 18.11
C GLY A 59 -0.05 -9.15 18.21
N TRP A 60 -0.35 -8.51 17.09
CA TRP A 60 -0.72 -7.10 17.01
C TRP A 60 -2.10 -6.94 16.38
N HIS A 61 -2.76 -5.86 16.74
CA HIS A 61 -4.00 -5.40 16.14
C HIS A 61 -3.89 -3.90 15.84
N ILE A 62 -4.77 -3.41 15.00
CA ILE A 62 -4.98 -1.98 14.77
C ILE A 62 -6.43 -1.68 15.02
N ASN A 63 -6.74 -0.46 15.46
CA ASN A 63 -8.14 -0.06 15.65
C ASN A 63 -8.88 -0.17 14.31
N SER A 64 -10.16 -0.51 14.33
CA SER A 64 -10.99 -0.51 13.13
C SER A 64 -11.16 0.90 12.57
N ALA A 65 -11.81 1.02 11.42
CA ALA A 65 -12.17 2.33 10.85
C ALA A 65 -13.28 3.05 11.65
N SER A 66 -13.95 2.33 12.56
CA SER A 66 -15.00 2.85 13.42
C SER A 66 -14.82 2.28 14.83
N PRO A 67 -13.76 2.68 15.54
CA PRO A 67 -13.50 2.18 16.89
C PRO A 67 -14.64 2.56 17.84
N SER A 68 -14.88 1.72 18.86
CA SER A 68 -15.95 1.93 19.84
C SER A 68 -15.66 3.02 20.88
N ASP A 69 -14.41 3.50 20.95
CA ASP A 69 -13.97 4.57 21.86
C ASP A 69 -13.41 5.72 21.04
N GLU A 70 -13.89 6.94 21.31
CA GLU A 70 -13.49 8.17 20.61
C GLU A 70 -12.03 8.59 20.84
N ASN A 71 -11.40 8.08 21.89
CA ASN A 71 -9.97 8.33 22.18
C ASN A 71 -9.03 7.42 21.37
N LEU A 72 -9.56 6.41 20.68
CA LEU A 72 -8.78 5.53 19.82
C LEU A 72 -8.58 6.14 18.44
N ILE A 73 -7.38 6.00 17.92
CA ILE A 73 -7.06 6.45 16.57
C ILE A 73 -7.58 5.42 15.56
N ALA A 74 -8.60 5.78 14.80
CA ALA A 74 -9.18 4.94 13.76
C ALA A 74 -8.19 4.65 12.62
N THR A 75 -8.29 3.46 12.03
CA THR A 75 -7.63 3.18 10.75
C THR A 75 -8.33 3.96 9.63
N SER A 76 -7.58 4.78 8.92
CA SER A 76 -8.11 5.63 7.85
C SER A 76 -7.18 5.71 6.64
N ALA A 77 -7.75 5.70 5.45
CA ALA A 77 -7.03 5.90 4.19
C ALA A 77 -7.31 7.31 3.65
N SER A 78 -6.26 8.04 3.33
CA SER A 78 -6.32 9.31 2.62
C SER A 78 -5.68 9.19 1.24
N PHE A 79 -6.10 10.00 0.29
CA PHE A 79 -5.78 9.87 -1.12
C PHE A 79 -5.33 11.19 -1.70
N SER A 80 -4.34 11.14 -2.59
CA SER A 80 -3.87 12.29 -3.39
C SER A 80 -3.97 11.97 -4.89
N PRO A 81 -5.21 11.85 -5.43
CA PRO A 81 -5.39 11.43 -6.80
C PRO A 81 -4.83 12.47 -7.78
N PRO A 82 -4.10 12.02 -8.83
CA PRO A 82 -3.68 12.91 -9.91
C PRO A 82 -4.87 13.42 -10.70
N PRO A 83 -4.71 14.50 -11.49
CA PRO A 83 -5.77 15.02 -12.33
C PRO A 83 -6.41 13.94 -13.20
N GLY A 84 -7.73 13.84 -13.16
CA GLY A 84 -8.51 12.85 -13.90
C GLY A 84 -8.85 11.58 -13.12
N LEU A 85 -8.24 11.29 -11.98
CA LEU A 85 -8.70 10.24 -11.08
C LEU A 85 -9.44 10.82 -9.89
N SER A 86 -10.42 10.08 -9.37
CA SER A 86 -11.10 10.40 -8.12
C SER A 86 -11.48 9.12 -7.37
N VAL A 87 -11.27 9.09 -6.06
CA VAL A 87 -11.76 8.01 -5.20
C VAL A 87 -13.19 8.38 -4.80
N THR A 88 -14.16 7.58 -5.25
CA THR A 88 -15.58 7.86 -5.08
C THR A 88 -16.21 7.12 -3.91
N MET A 89 -15.54 6.03 -3.44
CA MET A 89 -16.00 5.25 -2.30
C MET A 89 -14.81 4.55 -1.65
N VAL A 90 -14.85 4.47 -0.33
CA VAL A 90 -13.96 3.64 0.48
C VAL A 90 -14.83 2.74 1.35
N ARG A 91 -14.66 1.44 1.25
CA ARG A 91 -15.36 0.46 2.08
C ARG A 91 -14.37 -0.28 2.96
N TYR A 92 -14.45 -0.04 4.25
CA TYR A 92 -13.71 -0.77 5.25
C TYR A 92 -14.45 -2.06 5.63
N PRO A 93 -13.72 -3.14 5.97
CA PRO A 93 -14.34 -4.32 6.54
C PRO A 93 -14.91 -4.01 7.93
N ARG A 94 -15.83 -4.84 8.41
CA ARG A 94 -16.24 -4.80 9.82
C ARG A 94 -15.06 -5.27 10.67
N GLY A 95 -14.78 -4.58 11.78
CA GLY A 95 -13.81 -5.03 12.75
C GLY A 95 -14.32 -6.20 13.60
N GLU A 96 -13.41 -6.81 14.33
CA GLU A 96 -13.70 -7.82 15.32
C GLU A 96 -13.75 -7.18 16.71
N VAL A 97 -14.81 -7.46 17.47
CA VAL A 97 -14.95 -6.95 18.84
C VAL A 97 -14.15 -7.85 19.77
N LYS A 98 -13.14 -7.29 20.45
CA LYS A 98 -12.24 -8.01 21.35
C LYS A 98 -12.08 -7.31 22.68
N THR A 99 -11.84 -8.09 23.74
CA THR A 99 -11.55 -7.59 25.10
C THR A 99 -10.06 -7.68 25.34
N PHE A 100 -9.48 -6.60 25.83
CA PHE A 100 -8.06 -6.49 26.16
C PHE A 100 -7.89 -6.12 27.64
N ALA A 101 -6.79 -6.56 28.26
CA ALA A 101 -6.54 -6.31 29.68
C ALA A 101 -6.35 -4.82 30.04
N PHE A 102 -6.03 -4.00 29.06
CA PHE A 102 -5.81 -2.55 29.21
C PHE A 102 -7.09 -1.72 28.99
N SER A 103 -8.21 -2.34 28.61
CA SER A 103 -9.47 -1.63 28.32
C SER A 103 -10.64 -2.21 29.12
N ASP A 104 -11.41 -1.35 29.77
CA ASP A 104 -12.62 -1.74 30.49
C ASP A 104 -13.79 -2.10 29.57
N THR A 105 -13.70 -1.73 28.28
CA THR A 105 -14.72 -1.99 27.27
C THR A 105 -14.14 -2.78 26.10
N PRO A 106 -14.95 -3.64 25.45
CA PRO A 106 -14.52 -4.33 24.23
C PRO A 106 -14.22 -3.32 23.12
N LEU A 107 -13.13 -3.56 22.38
CA LEU A 107 -12.67 -2.72 21.29
C LEU A 107 -12.95 -3.37 19.94
N ASP A 108 -13.27 -2.53 18.94
CA ASP A 108 -13.46 -2.93 17.55
C ASP A 108 -12.11 -2.77 16.81
N VAL A 109 -11.52 -3.90 16.41
CA VAL A 109 -10.15 -3.95 15.90
C VAL A 109 -10.02 -4.80 14.63
N TYR A 110 -8.91 -4.61 13.91
CA TYR A 110 -8.46 -5.49 12.85
C TYR A 110 -7.24 -6.29 13.29
N GLU A 111 -7.23 -7.58 12.95
CA GLU A 111 -6.09 -8.49 13.13
C GLU A 111 -5.83 -9.30 11.86
N GLY A 112 -4.62 -9.86 11.74
CA GLY A 112 -4.25 -10.72 10.62
C GLY A 112 -4.26 -10.00 9.30
N SER A 113 -5.21 -10.29 8.42
CA SER A 113 -5.32 -9.67 7.10
C SER A 113 -6.72 -9.15 6.86
N VAL A 114 -6.83 -7.89 6.48
CA VAL A 114 -8.09 -7.24 6.11
C VAL A 114 -8.00 -6.58 4.74
N VAL A 115 -9.14 -6.39 4.08
CA VAL A 115 -9.22 -5.82 2.74
C VAL A 115 -10.09 -4.57 2.78
N ILE A 116 -9.51 -3.44 2.40
CA ILE A 116 -10.22 -2.17 2.20
C ILE A 116 -10.48 -2.02 0.71
N ILE A 117 -11.74 -1.86 0.30
CA ILE A 117 -12.14 -1.73 -1.11
C ILE A 117 -12.33 -0.26 -1.45
N LEU A 118 -11.77 0.14 -2.58
CA LEU A 118 -11.90 1.46 -3.17
C LEU A 118 -12.68 1.38 -4.46
N ARG A 119 -13.55 2.36 -4.72
CA ARG A 119 -14.06 2.63 -6.07
C ARG A 119 -13.40 3.90 -6.58
N ILE A 120 -12.86 3.82 -7.77
CA ILE A 120 -12.10 4.90 -8.41
C ILE A 120 -12.74 5.21 -9.75
N ALA A 121 -12.97 6.48 -10.03
CA ALA A 121 -13.45 6.96 -11.32
C ALA A 121 -12.31 7.61 -12.10
N ALA A 122 -12.24 7.29 -13.39
CA ALA A 122 -11.34 7.90 -14.35
C ALA A 122 -12.14 8.85 -15.25
N ALA A 123 -11.73 10.12 -15.36
CA ALA A 123 -12.39 11.12 -16.20
C ALA A 123 -12.29 10.76 -17.69
N ALA A 124 -13.30 11.10 -18.49
CA ALA A 124 -13.38 10.75 -19.91
C ALA A 124 -12.19 11.28 -20.75
N GLY A 125 -11.58 12.39 -20.35
CA GLY A 125 -10.45 13.00 -21.07
C GLY A 125 -9.07 12.50 -20.70
N MET A 126 -8.96 11.44 -19.88
CA MET A 126 -7.66 10.88 -19.52
C MET A 126 -6.94 10.28 -20.75
N LYS A 127 -5.67 10.66 -20.91
CA LYS A 127 -4.82 10.12 -21.99
C LYS A 127 -4.29 8.73 -21.58
N PRO A 128 -4.10 7.81 -22.56
CA PRO A 128 -3.44 6.53 -22.29
C PRO A 128 -2.06 6.71 -21.65
N GLY A 129 -1.73 5.83 -20.72
CA GLY A 129 -0.47 5.87 -19.96
C GLY A 129 -0.65 5.40 -18.53
N VAL A 130 0.45 5.38 -17.77
CA VAL A 130 0.44 5.04 -16.35
C VAL A 130 0.35 6.30 -15.50
N CYS A 131 -0.54 6.33 -14.53
CA CYS A 131 -0.55 7.32 -13.46
C CYS A 131 -0.53 6.62 -12.10
N LEU A 132 0.02 7.30 -11.09
CA LEU A 132 0.07 6.79 -9.72
C LEU A 132 -1.02 7.47 -8.89
N LEU A 133 -1.75 6.69 -8.11
CA LEU A 133 -2.66 7.17 -7.08
C LEU A 133 -2.01 6.95 -5.72
N PRO A 134 -1.41 7.98 -5.10
CA PRO A 134 -0.85 7.87 -3.75
C PRO A 134 -1.95 7.66 -2.70
N VAL A 135 -1.68 6.75 -1.78
CA VAL A 135 -2.54 6.41 -0.65
C VAL A 135 -1.71 6.41 0.62
N ASP A 136 -2.18 7.11 1.63
CA ASP A 136 -1.64 7.10 2.98
C ASP A 136 -2.63 6.36 3.90
N LEU A 137 -2.25 5.18 4.42
CA LEU A 137 -3.02 4.44 5.41
C LEU A 137 -2.48 4.76 6.81
N SER A 138 -3.24 5.54 7.56
CA SER A 138 -2.95 5.87 8.96
C SER A 138 -3.60 4.85 9.89
N TYR A 139 -2.88 4.43 10.92
CA TYR A 139 -3.33 3.45 11.90
C TYR A 139 -2.62 3.62 13.24
N GLN A 140 -3.13 2.99 14.27
CA GLN A 140 -2.46 2.82 15.55
C GLN A 140 -2.35 1.33 15.86
N ALA A 141 -1.11 0.83 16.02
CA ALA A 141 -0.86 -0.56 16.36
C ALA A 141 -0.79 -0.75 17.87
N CYS A 142 -1.51 -1.74 18.36
CA CYS A 142 -1.53 -2.14 19.76
C CYS A 142 -1.29 -3.66 19.89
N ASN A 143 -0.81 -4.08 21.06
CA ASN A 143 -0.81 -5.47 21.49
C ASN A 143 -1.54 -5.56 22.86
N ASN A 144 -1.38 -6.66 23.61
CA ASN A 144 -2.03 -6.81 24.91
C ASN A 144 -1.49 -5.89 26.01
N ASP A 145 -0.34 -5.24 25.79
CA ASP A 145 0.40 -4.51 26.80
C ASP A 145 0.52 -3.02 26.50
N VAL A 146 0.56 -2.66 25.20
CA VAL A 146 0.88 -1.28 24.77
C VAL A 146 0.21 -0.90 23.46
N CYS A 147 -0.22 0.36 23.35
CA CYS A 147 -0.54 1.02 22.10
C CYS A 147 0.62 1.95 21.72
N LEU A 148 1.09 1.83 20.47
CA LEU A 148 2.16 2.65 19.93
C LEU A 148 1.62 4.00 19.48
N ALA A 149 2.53 4.92 19.18
CA ALA A 149 2.15 6.16 18.50
C ALA A 149 1.53 5.85 17.11
N PRO A 150 0.57 6.66 16.64
CA PRO A 150 0.01 6.50 15.30
C PRO A 150 1.10 6.51 14.24
N SER A 151 0.92 5.68 13.21
CA SER A 151 1.84 5.51 12.09
C SER A 151 1.09 5.55 10.77
N THR A 152 1.82 5.77 9.66
CA THR A 152 1.24 5.82 8.31
C THR A 152 2.07 4.98 7.36
N VAL A 153 1.42 4.07 6.64
CA VAL A 153 1.98 3.34 5.49
C VAL A 153 1.59 4.06 4.22
N LYS A 154 2.58 4.33 3.37
CA LYS A 154 2.38 4.95 2.05
C LYS A 154 2.43 3.87 0.98
N VAL A 155 1.46 3.89 0.07
CA VAL A 155 1.43 3.00 -1.09
C VAL A 155 0.95 3.75 -2.32
N ASP A 156 1.66 3.57 -3.43
CA ASP A 156 1.24 4.09 -4.73
C ASP A 156 0.50 3.00 -5.50
N ILE A 157 -0.71 3.31 -5.98
CA ILE A 157 -1.48 2.42 -6.84
C ILE A 157 -1.20 2.79 -8.28
N PRO A 158 -0.46 1.97 -9.06
CA PRO A 158 -0.26 2.22 -10.48
C PRO A 158 -1.55 1.91 -11.25
N VAL A 159 -2.08 2.91 -11.93
CA VAL A 159 -3.28 2.80 -12.77
C VAL A 159 -2.87 2.94 -14.23
N GLN A 160 -3.06 1.88 -15.02
CA GLN A 160 -2.87 1.90 -16.46
C GLN A 160 -4.14 2.42 -17.15
N VAL A 161 -4.08 3.59 -17.76
CA VAL A 161 -5.13 4.07 -18.66
C VAL A 161 -4.88 3.48 -20.05
N LEU A 162 -5.86 2.76 -20.57
CA LEU A 162 -5.78 2.07 -21.86
C LEU A 162 -6.31 2.95 -22.98
N PRO A 163 -5.76 2.81 -24.20
CA PRO A 163 -6.36 3.39 -25.38
C PRO A 163 -7.71 2.72 -25.70
N PRO A 164 -8.64 3.41 -26.41
CA PRO A 164 -10.01 2.92 -26.59
C PRO A 164 -10.14 1.55 -27.26
N GLU A 165 -9.15 1.17 -28.08
CA GLU A 165 -9.11 -0.10 -28.83
C GLU A 165 -8.65 -1.31 -27.99
N VAL A 166 -8.11 -1.09 -26.81
CA VAL A 166 -7.62 -2.16 -25.90
C VAL A 166 -8.62 -2.39 -24.79
N ALA A 167 -9.30 -3.51 -24.78
CA ALA A 167 -10.29 -3.82 -23.74
C ALA A 167 -9.59 -4.15 -22.39
N PRO A 168 -10.04 -3.58 -21.26
CA PRO A 168 -9.56 -3.97 -19.94
C PRO A 168 -9.90 -5.43 -19.62
N ALA A 169 -8.91 -6.17 -19.13
CA ALA A 169 -9.11 -7.56 -18.68
C ALA A 169 -9.30 -7.61 -17.15
N PRO A 170 -10.28 -8.39 -16.64
CA PRO A 170 -10.45 -8.58 -15.21
C PRO A 170 -9.29 -9.39 -14.63
N VAL A 171 -8.73 -8.89 -13.52
CA VAL A 171 -7.66 -9.53 -12.76
C VAL A 171 -8.05 -9.62 -11.28
N ASN A 172 -7.32 -10.41 -10.49
CA ASN A 172 -7.52 -10.54 -9.03
C ASN A 172 -8.98 -10.93 -8.66
N GLN A 173 -9.62 -11.77 -9.45
CA GLN A 173 -11.04 -12.13 -9.28
C GLN A 173 -11.37 -12.72 -7.91
N GLY A 174 -10.41 -13.40 -7.25
CA GLY A 174 -10.58 -13.90 -5.88
C GLY A 174 -10.81 -12.81 -4.84
N ILE A 175 -10.39 -11.57 -5.11
CA ILE A 175 -10.62 -10.41 -4.23
C ILE A 175 -11.93 -9.71 -4.58
N PHE A 176 -12.25 -9.60 -5.88
CA PHE A 176 -13.36 -8.78 -6.38
C PHE A 176 -14.58 -9.60 -6.82
N GLY A 177 -14.46 -10.91 -6.97
CA GLY A 177 -15.51 -11.77 -7.53
C GLY A 177 -16.68 -12.11 -6.60
N GLY A 178 -16.58 -11.75 -5.30
CA GLY A 178 -17.62 -12.04 -4.29
C GLY A 178 -18.52 -10.85 -3.92
N SER A 179 -18.31 -9.70 -4.51
CA SER A 179 -19.09 -8.49 -4.22
C SER A 179 -20.01 -8.18 -5.39
N THR A 180 -21.26 -8.68 -5.33
CA THR A 180 -22.37 -8.03 -6.02
C THR A 180 -22.46 -6.61 -5.49
N ASP A 181 -22.22 -5.65 -6.38
CA ASP A 181 -22.46 -4.23 -6.13
C ASP A 181 -23.97 -4.00 -5.98
N GLU A 182 -24.44 -3.74 -4.77
CA GLU A 182 -25.63 -2.94 -4.48
C GLU A 182 -25.24 -1.78 -3.56
#